data_e0af81fa2d9fe74c8e908264a0a03e84
#
_entry.id   e0af81fa2d9fe74c8e908264a0a03e84
#
_cell.length_a   1.000
_cell.length_b   1.000
_cell.length_c   1.000
_cell.angle_alpha   90.00
_cell.angle_beta   90.00
_cell.angle_gamma   90.00
#
_symmetry.space_group_name_H-M   'P 1'
#
loop_
_entity.id
_entity.type
_entity.pdbx_description
1 polymer ?
#
loop_
_entity_poly.entity_id
_entity_poly.type
_entity_poly.pdbx_seq_one_letter_code
_entity_poly.pdbx_strand_id
1 'polypeptide(L)'
;MSGQPLSSVAPEDRSTGGYLLGGAGARDRMPPAPRRIARRRFLINLTKWVLPLMAMALLASIALWPEVEDSAIKASMRANHVSGDVDGGKLLDARYNGVDNSGRPYTVTAATAWQIDPERVGLTMPKGDITLKSGTWLMLSSKEGTFMQHLNQLDLSKDVTLYRDDGTTLHTQSASVDLKAGAAAGSDPVHAEGPFGVLDAKGFTVMDKGAAIDFPGPAHLVLNGVGH
;
A
#
# COMPACT_ATOMS: atom_id res chain seq x y z
N MET A 1 20.62 -63.09 -63.13
CA MET A 1 19.85 -63.29 -64.40
C MET A 1 19.39 -61.90 -64.77
N SER A 2 20.09 -61.33 -65.66
CA SER A 2 19.72 -61.14 -67.07
C SER A 2 18.65 -60.04 -67.15
N GLY A 3 18.75 -58.96 -67.82
CA GLY A 3 19.63 -58.50 -68.87
C GLY A 3 19.18 -57.13 -69.32
N GLN A 4 20.11 -56.33 -69.71
CA GLN A 4 19.95 -55.28 -70.70
C GLN A 4 19.57 -55.93 -72.07
N PRO A 5 19.22 -55.22 -73.11
CA PRO A 5 19.92 -54.01 -73.59
C PRO A 5 19.11 -53.09 -74.56
N LEU A 6 19.74 -51.92 -74.86
CA LEU A 6 19.94 -51.30 -76.19
C LEU A 6 18.68 -50.83 -76.94
N SER A 7 18.61 -49.74 -77.64
CA SER A 7 19.48 -49.15 -78.65
C SER A 7 18.82 -47.89 -79.18
N SER A 8 19.54 -46.82 -79.32
CA SER A 8 20.02 -46.19 -80.53
C SER A 8 18.97 -45.54 -81.45
N VAL A 9 19.31 -44.34 -81.80
CA VAL A 9 19.52 -43.74 -83.12
C VAL A 9 19.00 -42.30 -83.23
N ALA A 10 19.93 -41.40 -83.43
CA ALA A 10 19.75 -40.14 -84.17
C ALA A 10 19.66 -40.53 -85.70
N PRO A 11 19.44 -39.65 -86.66
CA PRO A 11 19.95 -38.28 -86.80
C PRO A 11 19.02 -37.33 -87.60
N GLU A 12 19.63 -36.10 -87.87
CA GLU A 12 19.50 -35.23 -89.05
C GLU A 12 18.21 -34.43 -89.25
N ASP A 13 18.22 -33.32 -89.75
CA ASP A 13 19.09 -32.24 -90.34
C ASP A 13 18.15 -31.24 -90.98
N ARG A 14 18.72 -30.06 -91.18
CA ARG A 14 18.32 -29.03 -92.16
C ARG A 14 17.08 -28.17 -91.85
N SER A 15 17.14 -26.99 -91.86
CA SER A 15 17.86 -25.89 -92.52
C SER A 15 16.95 -24.66 -92.56
N THR A 16 17.57 -23.57 -92.48
CA THR A 16 17.38 -22.42 -93.29
C THR A 16 16.25 -21.42 -93.09
N GLY A 17 16.63 -20.27 -92.91
CA GLY A 17 15.98 -18.97 -93.27
C GLY A 17 15.40 -18.23 -92.08
N GLY A 18 15.81 -17.16 -91.79
CA GLY A 18 16.21 -16.00 -92.46
C GLY A 18 15.48 -14.81 -91.90
N TYR A 19 16.28 -13.83 -91.52
CA TYR A 19 15.98 -12.41 -91.58
C TYR A 19 15.07 -11.72 -90.56
N LEU A 20 15.71 -10.89 -89.88
CA LEU A 20 15.60 -9.43 -89.76
C LEU A 20 14.73 -8.81 -88.68
N LEU A 21 15.46 -7.98 -87.95
CA LEU A 21 15.11 -6.64 -87.48
C LEU A 21 14.06 -6.48 -86.37
N GLY A 22 14.52 -5.90 -85.36
CA GLY A 22 13.68 -5.19 -84.45
C GLY A 22 14.32 -5.10 -83.06
N GLY A 23 15.18 -4.10 -82.94
CA GLY A 23 15.71 -3.70 -81.64
C GLY A 23 14.61 -3.19 -80.72
N ALA A 24 14.81 -3.40 -79.53
CA ALA A 24 14.53 -2.37 -78.52
C ALA A 24 14.64 -2.97 -77.07
N GLY A 25 15.56 -2.49 -76.35
CA GLY A 25 15.40 -2.31 -74.93
C GLY A 25 15.79 -3.47 -74.04
N ALA A 26 17.05 -3.76 -74.01
CA ALA A 26 17.63 -4.31 -72.78
C ALA A 26 17.44 -3.26 -71.68
N ARG A 27 16.36 -3.42 -70.86
CA ARG A 27 16.28 -2.71 -69.64
C ARG A 27 17.24 -3.41 -68.66
N ASP A 28 18.43 -2.81 -68.53
CA ASP A 28 19.33 -3.05 -67.41
C ASP A 28 18.57 -2.94 -66.11
N ARG A 29 18.19 -4.08 -65.54
CA ARG A 29 17.76 -4.15 -64.15
C ARG A 29 19.03 -4.01 -63.31
N MET A 30 19.36 -2.75 -62.97
CA MET A 30 20.36 -2.48 -61.96
C MET A 30 20.02 -3.31 -60.69
N PRO A 31 20.94 -4.14 -60.17
CA PRO A 31 20.74 -4.80 -58.93
C PRO A 31 20.61 -3.74 -57.80
N PRO A 32 19.66 -3.88 -56.89
CA PRO A 32 19.48 -2.91 -55.79
C PRO A 32 20.75 -2.84 -54.95
N ALA A 33 21.21 -1.63 -54.70
CA ALA A 33 22.44 -1.30 -53.99
C ALA A 33 22.52 -2.06 -52.65
N PRO A 34 23.65 -2.70 -52.32
CA PRO A 34 23.80 -3.58 -51.15
C PRO A 34 23.63 -2.86 -49.79
N ARG A 35 23.64 -1.52 -49.79
CA ARG A 35 23.50 -0.72 -48.59
C ARG A 35 22.10 -0.78 -47.91
N ARG A 36 21.03 -1.10 -48.65
CA ARG A 36 19.67 -1.20 -48.10
C ARG A 36 19.41 -2.55 -47.38
N ILE A 37 20.09 -3.59 -47.83
CA ILE A 37 19.94 -4.95 -47.27
C ILE A 37 20.70 -5.08 -45.93
N ALA A 38 21.86 -4.43 -45.82
CA ALA A 38 22.65 -4.42 -44.58
C ALA A 38 21.92 -3.70 -43.42
N ARG A 39 21.27 -2.56 -43.72
CA ARG A 39 20.48 -1.83 -42.70
C ARG A 39 19.25 -2.63 -42.21
N ARG A 40 18.60 -3.36 -43.11
CA ARG A 40 17.43 -4.17 -42.75
C ARG A 40 17.80 -5.37 -41.89
N ARG A 41 18.94 -6.01 -42.18
CA ARG A 41 19.47 -7.12 -41.36
C ARG A 41 19.98 -6.63 -39.99
N PHE A 42 20.58 -5.47 -39.93
CA PHE A 42 21.01 -4.83 -38.69
C PHE A 42 19.81 -4.45 -37.78
N LEU A 43 18.74 -3.87 -38.36
CA LEU A 43 17.52 -3.55 -37.66
C LEU A 43 16.82 -4.81 -37.11
N ILE A 44 16.73 -5.88 -37.89
CA ILE A 44 16.11 -7.13 -37.47
C ILE A 44 16.91 -7.79 -36.34
N ASN A 45 18.24 -7.79 -36.44
CA ASN A 45 19.09 -8.32 -35.36
C ASN A 45 19.05 -7.43 -34.11
N LEU A 46 19.00 -6.12 -34.27
CA LEU A 46 18.87 -5.18 -33.14
C LEU A 46 17.54 -5.41 -32.41
N THR A 47 16.42 -5.51 -33.14
CA THR A 47 15.10 -5.77 -32.56
C THR A 47 15.06 -7.12 -31.81
N LYS A 48 15.74 -8.14 -32.34
CA LYS A 48 15.81 -9.47 -31.74
C LYS A 48 16.53 -9.50 -30.40
N TRP A 49 17.46 -8.57 -30.16
CA TRP A 49 18.18 -8.46 -28.90
C TRP A 49 17.58 -7.39 -27.97
N VAL A 50 17.08 -6.27 -28.53
CA VAL A 50 16.48 -5.18 -27.75
C VAL A 50 15.14 -5.59 -27.11
N LEU A 51 14.33 -6.37 -27.84
CA LEU A 51 13.02 -6.80 -27.33
C LEU A 51 13.11 -7.68 -26.06
N PRO A 52 13.94 -8.73 -26.01
CA PRO A 52 14.08 -9.52 -24.79
C PRO A 52 14.76 -8.73 -23.65
N LEU A 53 15.69 -7.82 -23.99
CA LEU A 53 16.36 -6.99 -23.01
C LEU A 53 15.37 -5.98 -22.39
N MET A 54 14.48 -5.39 -23.19
CA MET A 54 13.42 -4.51 -22.75
C MET A 54 12.36 -5.25 -21.91
N ALA A 55 12.00 -6.48 -22.33
CA ALA A 55 11.10 -7.34 -21.55
C ALA A 55 11.71 -7.72 -20.19
N MET A 56 13.01 -8.00 -20.17
CA MET A 56 13.73 -8.33 -18.94
C MET A 56 13.85 -7.12 -18.00
N ALA A 57 14.07 -5.92 -18.56
CA ALA A 57 14.07 -4.67 -17.81
C ALA A 57 12.68 -4.34 -17.23
N LEU A 58 11.60 -4.61 -17.98
CA LEU A 58 10.22 -4.46 -17.51
C LEU A 58 9.90 -5.45 -16.39
N LEU A 59 10.29 -6.72 -16.53
CA LEU A 59 10.12 -7.72 -15.49
C LEU A 59 10.93 -7.39 -14.22
N ALA A 60 12.17 -6.92 -14.38
CA ALA A 60 13.00 -6.44 -13.27
C ALA A 60 12.36 -5.22 -12.60
N SER A 61 11.79 -4.28 -13.37
CA SER A 61 11.06 -3.13 -12.84
C SER A 61 9.84 -3.53 -12.02
N ILE A 62 9.08 -4.54 -12.48
CA ILE A 62 7.92 -5.05 -11.75
C ILE A 62 8.35 -5.82 -10.49
N ALA A 63 9.44 -6.59 -10.56
CA ALA A 63 9.97 -7.35 -9.43
C ALA A 63 10.57 -6.44 -8.33
N LEU A 64 11.16 -5.30 -8.71
CA LEU A 64 11.75 -4.33 -7.80
C LEU A 64 10.73 -3.31 -7.27
N TRP A 65 9.56 -3.19 -7.91
CA TRP A 65 8.53 -2.22 -7.53
C TRP A 65 8.04 -2.39 -6.08
N PRO A 66 7.70 -3.60 -5.58
CA PRO A 66 7.24 -3.75 -4.20
C PRO A 66 8.33 -3.41 -3.17
N GLU A 67 9.61 -3.64 -3.46
CA GLU A 67 10.69 -3.29 -2.53
C GLU A 67 10.96 -1.77 -2.46
N VAL A 68 10.72 -1.04 -3.54
CA VAL A 68 10.88 0.42 -3.58
C VAL A 68 9.71 1.10 -2.86
N GLU A 69 8.48 0.62 -3.03
CA GLU A 69 7.32 1.13 -2.28
C GLU A 69 7.43 0.83 -0.79
N ASP A 70 7.80 -0.41 -0.42
CA ASP A 70 8.01 -0.76 0.98
C ASP A 70 9.17 0.03 1.62
N SER A 71 10.21 0.32 0.86
CA SER A 71 11.34 1.12 1.34
C SER A 71 10.99 2.61 1.44
N ALA A 72 10.23 3.14 0.49
CA ALA A 72 9.74 4.52 0.52
C ALA A 72 8.69 4.71 1.61
N ILE A 73 7.78 3.75 1.79
CA ILE A 73 6.80 3.75 2.88
C ILE A 73 7.51 3.60 4.22
N LYS A 74 8.49 2.70 4.36
CA LYS A 74 9.30 2.54 5.58
C LYS A 74 10.18 3.77 5.85
N ALA A 75 10.71 4.42 4.83
CA ALA A 75 11.49 5.66 4.98
C ALA A 75 10.60 6.85 5.34
N SER A 76 9.42 6.99 4.72
CA SER A 76 8.45 8.03 5.07
C SER A 76 7.82 7.76 6.44
N MET A 77 7.59 6.50 6.79
CA MET A 77 7.19 6.11 8.14
C MET A 77 8.28 6.42 9.16
N ARG A 78 9.56 6.19 8.89
CA ARG A 78 10.65 6.59 9.79
C ARG A 78 10.83 8.10 9.88
N ALA A 79 10.60 8.85 8.82
CA ALA A 79 10.71 10.30 8.79
C ALA A 79 9.53 11.02 9.48
N ASN A 80 8.35 10.39 9.54
CA ASN A 80 7.14 10.97 10.14
C ASN A 80 6.83 10.48 11.56
N HIS A 81 7.67 9.61 12.14
CA HIS A 81 7.28 8.89 13.35
C HIS A 81 7.36 9.69 14.62
N VAL A 82 8.24 10.66 14.70
CA VAL A 82 8.36 11.46 15.92
C VAL A 82 8.85 12.86 15.54
N SER A 83 8.00 13.85 15.66
CA SER A 83 8.35 15.26 15.58
C SER A 83 8.23 15.87 16.96
N GLY A 84 9.20 16.64 17.37
CA GLY A 84 9.18 17.34 18.63
C GLY A 84 10.55 17.94 18.97
N ASP A 85 10.58 18.84 19.91
CA ASP A 85 11.82 19.41 20.44
C ASP A 85 12.39 18.45 21.50
N VAL A 86 13.72 18.25 21.52
CA VAL A 86 14.39 17.32 22.44
C VAL A 86 15.03 18.08 23.58
N ASP A 87 14.51 17.91 24.77
CA ASP A 87 15.07 18.46 26.00
C ASP A 87 15.40 17.33 26.99
N GLY A 88 16.67 17.19 27.34
CA GLY A 88 17.15 16.27 28.37
C GLY A 88 16.74 14.80 28.18
N GLY A 89 16.67 14.30 26.93
CA GLY A 89 16.25 12.94 26.61
C GLY A 89 14.74 12.73 26.59
N LYS A 90 13.95 13.80 26.67
CA LYS A 90 12.51 13.83 26.46
C LYS A 90 12.21 14.58 25.18
N LEU A 91 11.21 14.12 24.46
CA LEU A 91 10.67 14.77 23.28
C LEU A 91 9.48 15.61 23.72
N LEU A 92 9.51 16.90 23.45
CA LEU A 92 8.40 17.82 23.72
C LEU A 92 7.47 17.89 22.50
N ASP A 93 6.18 18.07 22.73
CA ASP A 93 5.14 18.15 21.69
C ASP A 93 5.24 16.99 20.69
N ALA A 94 5.43 15.78 21.23
CA ALA A 94 5.60 14.57 20.45
C ALA A 94 4.38 14.30 19.58
N ARG A 95 4.60 13.94 18.32
CA ARG A 95 3.55 13.55 17.38
C ARG A 95 3.93 12.25 16.68
N TYR A 96 3.03 11.31 16.69
CA TYR A 96 3.11 10.06 15.98
C TYR A 96 1.94 9.94 15.00
N ASN A 97 2.22 9.70 13.72
CA ASN A 97 1.22 9.47 12.69
C ASN A 97 1.32 8.00 12.25
N GLY A 98 0.19 7.36 12.12
CA GLY A 98 0.11 5.98 11.68
C GLY A 98 -1.11 5.74 10.82
N VAL A 99 -1.22 4.52 10.31
CA VAL A 99 -2.39 4.03 9.59
C VAL A 99 -2.85 2.71 10.21
N ASP A 100 -4.16 2.55 10.33
CA ASP A 100 -4.76 1.32 10.83
C ASP A 100 -4.79 0.22 9.74
N ASN A 101 -5.26 -0.97 10.10
CA ASN A 101 -5.43 -2.10 9.18
C ASN A 101 -6.41 -1.83 8.02
N SER A 102 -7.14 -0.72 8.05
CA SER A 102 -8.06 -0.28 6.99
C SER A 102 -7.49 0.85 6.14
N GLY A 103 -6.22 1.26 6.40
CA GLY A 103 -5.58 2.38 5.72
C GLY A 103 -6.06 3.75 6.20
N ARG A 104 -6.77 3.84 7.35
CA ARG A 104 -7.21 5.13 7.89
C ARG A 104 -6.06 5.77 8.68
N PRO A 105 -5.77 7.05 8.43
CA PRO A 105 -4.78 7.75 9.22
C PRO A 105 -5.29 7.99 10.66
N TYR A 106 -4.41 7.83 11.61
CA TYR A 106 -4.60 8.26 12.99
C TYR A 106 -3.40 9.07 13.45
N THR A 107 -3.63 9.97 14.39
CA THR A 107 -2.58 10.78 14.99
C THR A 107 -2.60 10.58 16.50
N VAL A 108 -1.43 10.35 17.07
CA VAL A 108 -1.23 10.38 18.54
C VAL A 108 -0.27 11.49 18.85
N THR A 109 -0.67 12.41 19.73
CA THR A 109 0.16 13.50 20.24
C THR A 109 0.37 13.34 21.73
N ALA A 110 1.45 13.88 22.26
CA ALA A 110 1.69 13.94 23.69
C ALA A 110 2.47 15.21 24.05
N ALA A 111 2.21 15.78 25.21
CA ALA A 111 2.97 16.93 25.69
C ALA A 111 4.46 16.59 25.86
N THR A 112 4.76 15.41 26.37
CA THR A 112 6.10 14.85 26.39
C THR A 112 6.10 13.36 26.11
N ALA A 113 7.17 12.89 25.46
CA ALA A 113 7.44 11.48 25.27
C ALA A 113 8.89 11.16 25.69
N TRP A 114 9.09 10.02 26.34
CA TRP A 114 10.42 9.55 26.73
C TRP A 114 10.51 8.04 26.57
N GLN A 115 11.68 7.57 26.23
CA GLN A 115 11.93 6.15 26.11
C GLN A 115 12.04 5.51 27.48
N ILE A 116 11.18 4.53 27.78
CA ILE A 116 11.24 3.72 29.00
C ILE A 116 12.24 2.57 28.76
N ASP A 117 12.08 1.91 27.64
CA ASP A 117 12.97 0.82 27.17
C ASP A 117 12.89 0.75 25.61
N PRO A 118 13.62 -0.16 24.93
CA PRO A 118 13.63 -0.22 23.47
C PRO A 118 12.26 -0.42 22.80
N GLU A 119 11.29 -0.91 23.55
CA GLU A 119 9.95 -1.24 23.02
C GLU A 119 8.85 -0.32 23.53
N ARG A 120 9.08 0.39 24.65
CA ARG A 120 8.06 1.20 25.31
C ARG A 120 8.44 2.66 25.41
N VAL A 121 7.48 3.50 25.08
CA VAL A 121 7.58 4.96 25.16
C VAL A 121 6.53 5.46 26.16
N GLY A 122 6.99 6.16 27.20
CA GLY A 122 6.11 6.84 28.14
C GLY A 122 5.61 8.14 27.54
N LEU A 123 4.35 8.47 27.81
CA LEU A 123 3.68 9.65 27.27
C LEU A 123 3.00 10.44 28.41
N THR A 124 3.15 11.75 28.38
CA THR A 124 2.39 12.66 29.27
C THR A 124 1.31 13.35 28.45
N MET A 125 0.10 13.39 28.98
CA MET A 125 -1.08 13.99 28.33
C MET A 125 -1.26 13.51 26.88
N PRO A 126 -1.25 12.19 26.62
CA PRO A 126 -1.48 11.68 25.28
C PRO A 126 -2.89 12.02 24.80
N LYS A 127 -2.99 12.33 23.49
CA LYS A 127 -4.24 12.52 22.76
C LYS A 127 -4.14 11.77 21.45
N GLY A 128 -5.18 10.99 21.14
CA GLY A 128 -5.30 10.30 19.87
C GLY A 128 -6.57 10.71 19.17
N ASP A 129 -6.51 10.91 17.86
CA ASP A 129 -7.67 11.18 17.04
C ASP A 129 -7.71 10.30 15.82
N ILE A 130 -8.93 9.90 15.45
CA ILE A 130 -9.20 9.09 14.26
C ILE A 130 -10.57 9.45 13.69
N THR A 131 -10.65 9.46 12.35
CA THR A 131 -11.94 9.56 11.66
C THR A 131 -12.33 8.19 11.12
N LEU A 132 -13.52 7.72 11.50
CA LEU A 132 -14.08 6.46 11.05
C LEU A 132 -14.55 6.55 9.59
N LYS A 133 -14.79 5.40 8.96
CA LYS A 133 -15.35 5.36 7.59
C LYS A 133 -16.73 5.99 7.46
N SER A 134 -17.49 6.01 8.56
CA SER A 134 -18.79 6.70 8.65
C SER A 134 -18.67 8.22 8.60
N GLY A 135 -17.46 8.77 8.67
CA GLY A 135 -17.22 10.21 8.89
C GLY A 135 -17.20 10.62 10.35
N THR A 136 -17.57 9.74 11.28
CA THR A 136 -17.55 9.97 12.73
C THR A 136 -16.12 10.23 13.20
N TRP A 137 -15.93 11.29 13.93
CA TRP A 137 -14.64 11.63 14.55
C TRP A 137 -14.63 11.21 16.02
N LEU A 138 -13.53 10.56 16.40
CA LEU A 138 -13.26 10.14 17.77
C LEU A 138 -11.98 10.77 18.26
N MET A 139 -11.99 11.27 19.47
CA MET A 139 -10.81 11.76 20.19
C MET A 139 -10.70 11.04 21.53
N LEU A 140 -9.51 10.56 21.81
CA LEU A 140 -9.17 9.89 23.06
C LEU A 140 -8.06 10.68 23.77
N SER A 141 -8.17 10.88 25.08
CA SER A 141 -7.16 11.60 25.86
C SER A 141 -7.01 10.99 27.25
N SER A 142 -5.84 11.17 27.86
CA SER A 142 -5.58 10.79 29.26
C SER A 142 -4.45 11.65 29.84
N LYS A 143 -4.15 11.49 31.14
CA LYS A 143 -3.01 12.17 31.77
C LYS A 143 -1.69 11.45 31.50
N GLU A 144 -1.69 10.12 31.48
CA GLU A 144 -0.51 9.30 31.27
C GLU A 144 -0.81 8.21 30.25
N GLY A 145 0.22 7.77 29.52
CA GLY A 145 0.12 6.65 28.62
C GLY A 145 1.46 5.96 28.37
N THR A 146 1.39 4.74 27.91
CA THR A 146 2.55 3.97 27.45
C THR A 146 2.26 3.42 26.06
N PHE A 147 3.10 3.76 25.11
CA PHE A 147 3.00 3.25 23.75
C PHE A 147 3.98 2.11 23.54
N MET A 148 3.45 0.93 23.20
CA MET A 148 4.21 -0.26 22.83
C MET A 148 4.35 -0.33 21.32
N GLN A 149 5.53 0.02 20.80
CA GLN A 149 5.76 0.22 19.35
C GLN A 149 5.54 -1.05 18.53
N HIS A 150 6.05 -2.19 18.97
CA HIS A 150 5.91 -3.46 18.24
C HIS A 150 4.49 -3.98 18.17
N LEU A 151 3.70 -3.74 19.22
CA LEU A 151 2.31 -4.17 19.31
C LEU A 151 1.34 -3.15 18.69
N ASN A 152 1.80 -1.93 18.44
CA ASN A 152 0.95 -0.77 18.10
C ASN A 152 -0.17 -0.56 19.14
N GLN A 153 0.15 -0.86 20.39
CA GLN A 153 -0.77 -0.76 21.52
C GLN A 153 -0.45 0.49 22.33
N LEU A 154 -1.50 1.22 22.68
CA LEU A 154 -1.44 2.40 23.53
C LEU A 154 -2.23 2.13 24.81
N ASP A 155 -1.54 1.99 25.92
CA ASP A 155 -2.14 1.88 27.24
C ASP A 155 -2.25 3.26 27.85
N LEU A 156 -3.46 3.64 28.21
CA LEU A 156 -3.82 4.92 28.78
C LEU A 156 -4.21 4.76 30.23
N SER A 157 -3.84 5.72 31.05
CA SER A 157 -4.16 5.73 32.48
C SER A 157 -4.36 7.15 33.00
N LYS A 158 -5.14 7.24 34.08
CA LYS A 158 -5.53 8.46 34.77
C LYS A 158 -6.38 9.39 33.90
N ASP A 159 -7.65 9.50 34.24
CA ASP A 159 -8.62 10.35 33.54
C ASP A 159 -8.71 10.07 32.03
N VAL A 160 -8.96 8.86 31.65
CA VAL A 160 -9.17 8.51 30.24
C VAL A 160 -10.54 9.01 29.80
N THR A 161 -10.54 9.84 28.76
CA THR A 161 -11.76 10.40 28.17
C THR A 161 -11.80 10.07 26.68
N LEU A 162 -12.88 9.44 26.24
CA LEU A 162 -13.23 9.29 24.84
C LEU A 162 -14.34 10.27 24.51
N TYR A 163 -14.12 11.07 23.48
CA TYR A 163 -15.11 11.99 22.93
C TYR A 163 -15.47 11.57 21.50
N ARG A 164 -16.74 11.62 21.17
CA ARG A 164 -17.28 11.40 19.81
C ARG A 164 -18.03 12.64 19.32
N ASP A 165 -17.98 12.89 18.03
CA ASP A 165 -18.54 14.10 17.40
C ASP A 165 -20.05 14.28 17.56
N ASP A 166 -20.79 13.22 17.91
CA ASP A 166 -22.23 13.29 18.24
C ASP A 166 -22.49 13.81 19.67
N GLY A 167 -21.46 14.19 20.40
CA GLY A 167 -21.55 14.64 21.79
C GLY A 167 -21.48 13.51 22.82
N THR A 168 -21.25 12.25 22.41
CA THR A 168 -21.01 11.17 23.35
C THR A 168 -19.66 11.33 24.01
N THR A 169 -19.62 11.25 25.31
CA THR A 169 -18.40 11.28 26.14
C THR A 169 -18.37 10.05 27.02
N LEU A 170 -17.20 9.40 27.12
CA LEU A 170 -16.97 8.28 27.99
C LEU A 170 -15.76 8.56 28.88
N HIS A 171 -15.90 8.35 30.17
CA HIS A 171 -14.86 8.50 31.18
C HIS A 171 -14.53 7.19 31.86
N THR A 172 -13.24 6.91 32.04
CA THR A 172 -12.74 5.75 32.79
C THR A 172 -11.35 6.04 33.36
N GLN A 173 -10.82 5.14 34.19
CA GLN A 173 -9.48 5.31 34.77
C GLN A 173 -8.37 4.75 33.89
N SER A 174 -8.65 3.69 33.14
CA SER A 174 -7.68 3.10 32.22
C SER A 174 -8.33 2.56 30.95
N ALA A 175 -7.54 2.49 29.88
CA ALA A 175 -7.94 1.89 28.61
C ALA A 175 -6.70 1.36 27.87
N SER A 176 -6.84 0.22 27.23
CA SER A 176 -5.86 -0.32 26.29
C SER A 176 -6.42 -0.23 24.89
N VAL A 177 -5.65 0.35 23.97
CA VAL A 177 -6.07 0.64 22.60
C VAL A 177 -5.11 -0.05 21.61
N ASP A 178 -5.63 -0.91 20.77
CA ASP A 178 -4.93 -1.41 19.59
C ASP A 178 -5.16 -0.45 18.42
N LEU A 179 -4.13 0.32 18.10
CA LEU A 179 -4.19 1.36 17.06
C LEU A 179 -4.34 0.77 15.64
N LYS A 180 -3.87 -0.47 15.43
CA LYS A 180 -4.01 -1.14 14.14
C LYS A 180 -5.37 -1.80 13.95
N ALA A 181 -5.83 -2.51 14.95
CA ALA A 181 -7.15 -3.14 14.92
C ALA A 181 -8.27 -2.10 15.05
N GLY A 182 -7.98 -0.92 15.64
CA GLY A 182 -8.99 0.07 15.99
C GLY A 182 -9.94 -0.46 17.06
N ALA A 183 -9.39 -1.24 18.01
CA ALA A 183 -10.09 -1.81 19.12
C ALA A 183 -9.60 -1.18 20.43
N ALA A 184 -10.47 -1.11 21.43
CA ALA A 184 -10.10 -0.63 22.76
C ALA A 184 -10.86 -1.42 23.83
N ALA A 185 -10.25 -1.57 24.99
CA ALA A 185 -10.88 -2.20 26.14
C ALA A 185 -10.43 -1.56 27.44
N GLY A 186 -11.30 -1.60 28.44
CA GLY A 186 -11.02 -1.20 29.82
C GLY A 186 -11.86 -2.00 30.80
N SER A 187 -11.27 -2.35 31.93
CA SER A 187 -11.93 -3.08 32.99
C SER A 187 -12.29 -2.20 34.20
N ASP A 188 -11.92 -0.94 34.17
CA ASP A 188 -12.30 0.02 35.21
C ASP A 188 -13.72 0.54 35.00
N PRO A 189 -14.37 1.05 36.06
CA PRO A 189 -15.68 1.66 35.95
C PRO A 189 -15.72 2.73 34.86
N VAL A 190 -16.79 2.67 34.08
CA VAL A 190 -17.06 3.57 32.96
C VAL A 190 -18.30 4.37 33.23
N HIS A 191 -18.21 5.67 33.02
CA HIS A 191 -19.32 6.59 32.95
C HIS A 191 -19.40 7.16 31.54
N ALA A 192 -20.54 6.97 30.88
CA ALA A 192 -20.76 7.51 29.52
C ALA A 192 -22.03 8.31 29.47
N GLU A 193 -21.98 9.46 28.82
CA GLU A 193 -23.12 10.34 28.58
C GLU A 193 -23.18 10.78 27.12
N GLY A 194 -24.37 11.04 26.66
CA GLY A 194 -24.60 11.45 25.27
C GLY A 194 -26.06 11.65 24.91
N PRO A 195 -26.38 11.77 23.63
CA PRO A 195 -27.76 11.92 23.17
C PRO A 195 -28.68 10.79 23.62
N PHE A 196 -28.14 9.59 23.84
CA PHE A 196 -28.89 8.42 24.29
C PHE A 196 -29.29 8.48 25.78
N GLY A 197 -28.56 9.23 26.60
CA GLY A 197 -28.72 9.29 28.04
C GLY A 197 -27.42 9.14 28.81
N VAL A 198 -27.49 8.50 29.97
CA VAL A 198 -26.35 8.26 30.85
C VAL A 198 -26.21 6.77 31.10
N LEU A 199 -24.97 6.27 30.99
CA LEU A 199 -24.62 4.87 31.18
C LEU A 199 -23.49 4.75 32.22
N ASP A 200 -23.68 3.92 33.21
CA ASP A 200 -22.67 3.46 34.16
C ASP A 200 -22.42 1.96 33.96
N ALA A 201 -21.16 1.55 33.80
CA ALA A 201 -20.78 0.17 33.59
C ALA A 201 -19.46 -0.18 34.31
N LYS A 202 -19.14 -1.45 34.43
CA LYS A 202 -17.89 -1.92 35.08
C LYS A 202 -16.70 -1.97 34.14
N GLY A 203 -16.94 -1.90 32.84
CA GLY A 203 -15.91 -1.94 31.82
C GLY A 203 -16.51 -1.68 30.45
N PHE A 204 -15.66 -1.63 29.45
CA PHE A 204 -16.07 -1.46 28.06
C PHE A 204 -15.15 -2.20 27.10
N THR A 205 -15.66 -2.56 25.94
CA THR A 205 -14.90 -3.06 24.82
C THR A 205 -15.39 -2.39 23.54
N VAL A 206 -14.48 -1.77 22.82
CA VAL A 206 -14.73 -1.18 21.51
C VAL A 206 -14.28 -2.17 20.45
N MET A 207 -15.20 -2.53 19.56
CA MET A 207 -14.97 -3.48 18.48
C MET A 207 -15.31 -2.82 17.14
N ASP A 208 -15.01 -3.52 16.05
CA ASP A 208 -15.34 -3.08 14.68
C ASP A 208 -14.89 -1.63 14.39
N LYS A 209 -13.71 -1.29 14.92
CA LYS A 209 -13.07 0.01 14.70
C LYS A 209 -13.89 1.19 15.19
N GLY A 210 -14.55 1.02 16.32
CA GLY A 210 -15.39 2.02 16.97
C GLY A 210 -16.86 1.99 16.56
N ALA A 211 -17.25 1.06 15.69
CA ALA A 211 -18.65 0.93 15.28
C ALA A 211 -19.53 0.28 16.34
N ALA A 212 -18.96 -0.59 17.18
CA ALA A 212 -19.68 -1.25 18.27
C ALA A 212 -18.95 -1.03 19.59
N ILE A 213 -19.69 -0.73 20.64
CA ILE A 213 -19.19 -0.66 22.01
C ILE A 213 -20.03 -1.63 22.85
N ASP A 214 -19.36 -2.57 23.50
CA ASP A 214 -19.95 -3.50 24.42
C ASP A 214 -19.55 -3.14 25.86
N PHE A 215 -20.50 -3.28 26.80
CA PHE A 215 -20.28 -2.97 28.20
C PHE A 215 -20.47 -4.25 29.00
N PRO A 216 -19.40 -5.03 29.22
CA PRO A 216 -19.46 -6.26 29.97
C PRO A 216 -19.74 -6.00 31.47
N GLY A 217 -20.55 -6.89 32.09
CA GLY A 217 -20.89 -6.84 33.51
C GLY A 217 -22.16 -6.04 33.79
N PRO A 218 -22.43 -5.76 35.08
CA PRO A 218 -23.60 -4.95 35.38
C PRO A 218 -23.44 -3.54 34.82
N ALA A 219 -24.40 -3.16 33.93
CA ALA A 219 -24.50 -1.86 33.35
C ALA A 219 -25.87 -1.25 33.69
N HIS A 220 -25.88 0.04 33.99
CA HIS A 220 -27.06 0.81 34.30
C HIS A 220 -27.20 1.93 33.25
N LEU A 221 -28.27 1.90 32.47
CA LEU A 221 -28.56 2.89 31.44
C LEU A 221 -29.82 3.65 31.80
N VAL A 222 -29.71 4.96 31.85
CA VAL A 222 -30.83 5.89 31.95
C VAL A 222 -30.98 6.58 30.61
N LEU A 223 -32.06 6.27 29.89
CA LEU A 223 -32.36 6.87 28.60
C LEU A 223 -32.94 8.28 28.77
N ASN A 224 -32.49 9.22 27.94
CA ASN A 224 -33.15 10.50 27.81
C ASN A 224 -34.51 10.25 27.13
N GLY A 225 -35.60 10.52 27.86
CA GLY A 225 -36.95 10.41 27.28
C GLY A 225 -37.09 11.36 26.09
N VAL A 226 -37.44 10.81 24.93
CA VAL A 226 -37.85 11.62 23.77
C VAL A 226 -39.21 12.16 24.17
N GLY A 227 -39.25 13.43 24.66
CA GLY A 227 -40.49 14.15 24.85
C GLY A 227 -41.14 14.34 23.47
N HIS A 228 -42.31 13.73 23.28
CA HIS A 228 -43.19 14.01 22.15
C HIS A 228 -43.89 15.36 22.36
#